data_e3569d8e1ec16f2f39cebf11b2554506
#
_entry.id   e3569d8e1ec16f2f39cebf11b2554506
#
_cell.length_a   1.000
_cell.length_b   1.000
_cell.length_c   1.000
_cell.angle_alpha   90.00
_cell.angle_beta   90.00
_cell.angle_gamma   90.00
#
_symmetry.space_group_name_H-M   'P 1'
#
loop_
_entity.id
_entity.type
_entity.pdbx_description
1 polymer ?
#
loop_
_entity_poly.entity_id
_entity_poly.type
_entity_poly.pdbx_seq_one_letter_code
_entity_poly.pdbx_strand_id
1 'polypeptide(L)'
;MPIDFGTLPDTRVLNFVSRPTDQVITGIAYHEAGHAVIGMTYGMSLARLRVYTMDVDGYMGWTGSTTWNNCFARCFHLAVELAAGEAAEKRHLTSVGHPQYVANRLAASPHDRDMAIAALASSNYTVTLDGTEHEDPATGTSWARVMAAADQAVSQAWDQITVTAEALIAAPRREMTGAQVAELTGIRNGLPAPATA
;
A
#
# COMPACT_ATOMS: atom_id res chain seq x y z
N MET A 1 -14.84 -11.03 -11.40
CA MET A 1 -15.49 -10.95 -10.06
C MET A 1 -14.75 -9.91 -9.25
N PRO A 2 -15.43 -9.03 -8.50
CA PRO A 2 -14.76 -8.15 -7.57
C PRO A 2 -14.15 -9.00 -6.44
N ILE A 3 -12.89 -8.77 -6.12
CA ILE A 3 -12.21 -9.41 -4.99
C ILE A 3 -12.55 -8.59 -3.76
N ASP A 4 -13.20 -9.21 -2.78
CA ASP A 4 -13.49 -8.59 -1.49
C ASP A 4 -12.28 -8.77 -0.57
N PHE A 5 -11.52 -7.70 -0.34
CA PHE A 5 -10.38 -7.69 0.58
C PHE A 5 -10.77 -7.37 2.03
N GLY A 6 -12.08 -7.18 2.30
CA GLY A 6 -12.57 -6.79 3.63
C GLY A 6 -12.36 -7.81 4.75
N THR A 7 -11.98 -9.04 4.43
CA THR A 7 -11.93 -10.17 5.38
C THR A 7 -10.57 -10.87 5.50
N LEU A 8 -9.50 -10.33 4.89
CA LEU A 8 -8.18 -10.93 5.06
C LEU A 8 -7.66 -10.66 6.48
N PRO A 9 -7.17 -11.68 7.21
CA PRO A 9 -6.66 -11.51 8.55
C PRO A 9 -5.45 -10.58 8.54
N ASP A 10 -5.46 -9.63 9.44
CA ASP A 10 -4.44 -8.61 9.64
C ASP A 10 -3.19 -9.21 10.30
N THR A 11 -2.43 -10.03 9.59
CA THR A 11 -1.21 -10.69 10.09
C THR A 11 -0.01 -9.81 9.84
N ARG A 12 0.21 -8.82 10.69
CA ARG A 12 1.33 -7.87 10.55
C ARG A 12 2.52 -8.27 11.37
N VAL A 13 3.68 -8.27 10.70
CA VAL A 13 4.95 -8.47 11.37
C VAL A 13 5.31 -7.19 12.12
N LEU A 14 5.34 -7.27 13.45
CA LEU A 14 5.84 -6.21 14.29
C LEU A 14 7.32 -5.95 13.98
N ASN A 15 7.65 -4.70 13.70
CA ASN A 15 9.05 -4.31 13.53
C ASN A 15 9.74 -4.24 14.88
N PHE A 16 10.49 -5.25 15.23
CA PHE A 16 11.41 -5.25 16.39
C PHE A 16 12.72 -4.49 16.15
N VAL A 17 12.79 -3.69 15.07
CA VAL A 17 13.97 -2.87 14.85
C VAL A 17 13.95 -1.72 15.85
N SER A 18 15.03 -1.55 16.61
CA SER A 18 15.23 -0.45 17.55
C SER A 18 15.31 0.89 16.83
N ARG A 19 14.15 1.45 16.46
CA ARG A 19 14.03 2.79 15.89
C ARG A 19 13.29 3.70 16.87
N PRO A 20 13.55 5.02 16.86
CA PRO A 20 12.68 5.98 17.51
C PRO A 20 11.23 5.82 17.05
N THR A 21 10.28 5.91 17.97
CA THR A 21 8.85 5.66 17.71
C THR A 21 8.29 6.57 16.61
N ASP A 22 8.72 7.83 16.55
CA ASP A 22 8.35 8.78 15.51
C ASP A 22 8.78 8.35 14.10
N GLN A 23 9.98 7.80 13.96
CA GLN A 23 10.47 7.27 12.69
C GLN A 23 9.68 6.04 12.25
N VAL A 24 9.28 5.17 13.18
CA VAL A 24 8.43 4.01 12.90
C VAL A 24 7.06 4.47 12.41
N ILE A 25 6.42 5.39 13.13
CA ILE A 25 5.11 5.95 12.78
C ILE A 25 5.17 6.62 11.41
N THR A 26 6.21 7.42 11.14
CA THR A 26 6.36 8.12 9.87
C THR A 26 6.57 7.13 8.71
N GLY A 27 7.41 6.12 8.87
CA GLY A 27 7.59 5.08 7.85
C GLY A 27 6.29 4.37 7.51
N ILE A 28 5.50 3.97 8.53
CA ILE A 28 4.19 3.36 8.34
C ILE A 28 3.21 4.33 7.65
N ALA A 29 3.23 5.61 8.02
CA ALA A 29 2.34 6.58 7.39
C ALA A 29 2.61 6.76 5.89
N TYR A 30 3.90 6.77 5.48
CA TYR A 30 4.27 6.79 4.06
C TYR A 30 3.89 5.49 3.34
N HIS A 31 4.04 4.34 4.00
CA HIS A 31 3.61 3.04 3.49
C HIS A 31 2.11 3.05 3.17
N GLU A 32 1.28 3.39 4.16
CA GLU A 32 -0.18 3.42 3.99
C GLU A 32 -0.64 4.51 3.00
N ALA A 33 0.03 5.67 2.99
CA ALA A 33 -0.24 6.71 2.00
C ALA A 33 0.11 6.25 0.58
N GLY A 34 1.15 5.42 0.42
CA GLY A 34 1.50 4.78 -0.85
C GLY A 34 0.35 3.94 -1.40
N HIS A 35 -0.18 3.03 -0.59
CA HIS A 35 -1.37 2.24 -0.94
C HIS A 35 -2.55 3.14 -1.31
N ALA A 36 -2.91 4.06 -0.42
CA ALA A 36 -4.10 4.90 -0.57
C ALA A 36 -4.06 5.74 -1.86
N VAL A 37 -2.98 6.47 -2.10
CA VAL A 37 -2.85 7.38 -3.25
C VAL A 37 -2.79 6.61 -4.56
N ILE A 38 -1.98 5.54 -4.64
CA ILE A 38 -1.86 4.75 -5.86
C ILE A 38 -3.15 3.98 -6.16
N GLY A 39 -3.79 3.37 -5.16
CA GLY A 39 -5.07 2.70 -5.35
C GLY A 39 -6.17 3.64 -5.83
N MET A 40 -6.29 4.84 -5.25
CA MET A 40 -7.23 5.87 -5.71
C MET A 40 -6.93 6.34 -7.14
N THR A 41 -5.66 6.46 -7.52
CA THR A 41 -5.26 6.77 -8.90
C THR A 41 -5.71 5.70 -9.89
N TYR A 42 -5.77 4.45 -9.46
CA TYR A 42 -6.31 3.34 -10.25
C TYR A 42 -7.83 3.17 -10.14
N GLY A 43 -8.51 4.10 -9.46
CA GLY A 43 -9.98 4.15 -9.37
C GLY A 43 -10.56 3.32 -8.23
N MET A 44 -9.75 2.84 -7.30
CA MET A 44 -10.25 2.19 -6.09
C MET A 44 -10.91 3.21 -5.17
N SER A 45 -11.89 2.78 -4.37
CA SER A 45 -12.59 3.62 -3.41
C SER A 45 -12.07 3.37 -2.01
N LEU A 46 -11.28 4.31 -1.51
CA LEU A 46 -10.72 4.27 -0.16
C LEU A 46 -11.83 4.51 0.88
N ALA A 47 -11.95 3.58 1.84
CA ALA A 47 -12.79 3.76 3.01
C ALA A 47 -12.05 4.54 4.09
N ARG A 48 -10.87 4.04 4.47
CA ARG A 48 -10.11 4.56 5.61
C ARG A 48 -8.63 4.25 5.49
N LEU A 49 -7.83 5.16 6.04
CA LEU A 49 -6.39 5.11 6.20
C LEU A 49 -6.05 5.36 7.67
N ARG A 50 -5.18 4.56 8.28
CA ARG A 50 -4.82 4.75 9.70
C ARG A 50 -3.46 4.18 10.06
N VAL A 51 -2.85 4.77 11.13
CA VAL A 51 -1.68 4.24 11.86
C VAL A 51 -2.07 4.07 13.31
N TYR A 52 -1.85 2.89 13.88
CA TYR A 52 -2.31 2.56 15.24
C TYR A 52 -1.37 1.57 15.93
N THR A 53 -1.59 1.34 17.22
CA THR A 53 -0.89 0.30 17.97
C THR A 53 -1.69 -0.99 17.97
N MET A 54 -0.99 -2.12 17.94
CA MET A 54 -1.56 -3.45 18.05
C MET A 54 -0.75 -4.28 19.03
N ASP A 55 -1.44 -5.08 19.85
CA ASP A 55 -0.81 -6.07 20.71
C ASP A 55 -0.67 -7.38 19.93
N VAL A 56 0.52 -7.93 19.89
CA VAL A 56 0.79 -9.27 19.35
C VAL A 56 1.58 -10.04 20.41
N ASP A 57 0.97 -11.03 21.00
CA ASP A 57 1.56 -11.90 22.01
C ASP A 57 2.15 -11.13 23.21
N GLY A 58 1.48 -10.05 23.64
CA GLY A 58 1.90 -9.21 24.74
C GLY A 58 2.91 -8.12 24.40
N TYR A 59 3.22 -7.94 23.13
CA TYR A 59 4.11 -6.88 22.65
C TYR A 59 3.32 -5.82 21.87
N MET A 60 3.33 -4.58 22.38
CA MET A 60 2.71 -3.46 21.67
C MET A 60 3.60 -2.99 20.53
N GLY A 61 3.07 -2.98 19.32
CA GLY A 61 3.75 -2.50 18.12
C GLY A 61 2.91 -1.51 17.32
N TRP A 62 3.58 -0.65 16.55
CA TRP A 62 2.93 0.24 15.60
C TRP A 62 2.67 -0.48 14.27
N THR A 63 1.52 -0.23 13.69
CA THR A 63 1.08 -0.78 12.42
C THR A 63 0.19 0.22 11.68
N GLY A 64 -0.10 -0.02 10.41
CA GLY A 64 -1.00 0.79 9.62
C GLY A 64 -2.07 -0.06 8.94
N SER A 65 -3.09 0.55 8.36
CA SER A 65 -4.01 -0.12 7.44
C SER A 65 -4.64 0.85 6.45
N THR A 66 -4.72 0.39 5.21
CA THR A 66 -5.51 0.97 4.14
C THR A 66 -6.70 0.06 3.88
N THR A 67 -7.91 0.58 4.06
CA THR A 67 -9.15 -0.18 3.89
C THR A 67 -9.94 0.37 2.71
N TRP A 68 -10.44 -0.49 1.85
CA TRP A 68 -11.16 -0.14 0.64
C TRP A 68 -12.67 -0.41 0.77
N ASN A 69 -13.51 0.47 0.19
CA ASN A 69 -14.94 0.19 -0.02
C ASN A 69 -15.13 -0.77 -1.19
N ASN A 70 -14.29 -0.62 -2.23
CA ASN A 70 -14.20 -1.54 -3.35
C ASN A 70 -12.81 -1.44 -4.00
N CYS A 71 -12.38 -2.52 -4.62
CA CYS A 71 -11.09 -2.67 -5.27
C CYS A 71 -11.26 -3.01 -6.76
N PHE A 72 -12.14 -2.32 -7.48
CA PHE A 72 -12.30 -2.54 -8.92
C PHE A 72 -11.08 -2.03 -9.67
N ALA A 73 -10.10 -2.89 -9.83
CA ALA A 73 -8.89 -2.63 -10.60
C ALA A 73 -8.54 -3.82 -11.50
N ARG A 74 -7.74 -3.56 -12.51
CA ARG A 74 -7.10 -4.64 -13.28
C ARG A 74 -6.09 -5.35 -12.39
N CYS A 75 -5.91 -6.66 -12.58
CA CYS A 75 -4.98 -7.47 -11.78
C CYS A 75 -3.59 -6.84 -11.62
N PHE A 76 -2.99 -6.36 -12.70
CA PHE A 76 -1.70 -5.68 -12.64
C PHE A 76 -1.73 -4.41 -11.77
N HIS A 77 -2.78 -3.58 -11.89
CA HIS A 77 -2.93 -2.36 -11.08
C HIS A 77 -3.09 -2.68 -9.59
N LEU A 78 -3.80 -3.76 -9.27
CA LEU A 78 -3.91 -4.24 -7.90
C LEU A 78 -2.55 -4.68 -7.35
N ALA A 79 -1.76 -5.43 -8.15
CA ALA A 79 -0.40 -5.80 -7.74
C ALA A 79 0.48 -4.58 -7.48
N VAL A 80 0.39 -3.56 -8.36
CA VAL A 80 1.15 -2.31 -8.21
C VAL A 80 0.71 -1.53 -6.97
N GLU A 81 -0.58 -1.49 -6.67
CA GLU A 81 -1.11 -0.87 -5.44
C GLU A 81 -0.55 -1.56 -4.20
N LEU A 82 -0.58 -2.91 -4.15
CA LEU A 82 -0.05 -3.69 -3.03
C LEU A 82 1.49 -3.57 -2.89
N ALA A 83 2.20 -3.23 -3.95
CA ALA A 83 3.64 -2.93 -3.89
C ALA A 83 3.95 -1.46 -3.56
N ALA A 84 2.97 -0.56 -3.71
CA ALA A 84 3.19 0.88 -3.58
C ALA A 84 3.50 1.31 -2.14
N GLY A 85 2.99 0.60 -1.13
CA GLY A 85 3.30 0.85 0.27
C GLY A 85 4.80 0.69 0.54
N GLU A 86 5.37 -0.45 0.14
CA GLU A 86 6.80 -0.71 0.27
C GLU A 86 7.64 0.33 -0.51
N ALA A 87 7.26 0.64 -1.74
CA ALA A 87 7.96 1.60 -2.57
C ALA A 87 7.98 3.01 -1.96
N ALA A 88 6.85 3.46 -1.38
CA ALA A 88 6.73 4.75 -0.74
C ALA A 88 7.55 4.84 0.56
N GLU A 89 7.47 3.83 1.44
CA GLU A 89 8.26 3.76 2.66
C GLU A 89 9.77 3.75 2.35
N LYS A 90 10.19 2.92 1.40
CA LYS A 90 11.59 2.85 0.94
C LYS A 90 12.08 4.21 0.44
N ARG A 91 11.30 4.90 -0.39
CA ARG A 91 11.65 6.22 -0.89
C ARG A 91 11.78 7.24 0.25
N HIS A 92 10.83 7.26 1.19
CA HIS A 92 10.89 8.12 2.36
C HIS A 92 12.14 7.85 3.20
N LEU A 93 12.37 6.61 3.62
CA LEU A 93 13.52 6.23 4.44
C LEU A 93 14.86 6.59 3.77
N THR A 94 14.95 6.43 2.47
CA THR A 94 16.13 6.82 1.69
C THR A 94 16.33 8.34 1.71
N SER A 95 15.26 9.12 1.52
CA SER A 95 15.31 10.58 1.47
C SER A 95 15.73 11.23 2.79
N VAL A 96 15.42 10.60 3.92
CA VAL A 96 15.80 11.07 5.26
C VAL A 96 17.11 10.46 5.78
N GLY A 97 17.86 9.76 4.93
CA GLY A 97 19.19 9.23 5.26
C GLY A 97 19.18 7.92 6.05
N HIS A 98 18.09 7.14 5.99
CA HIS A 98 17.95 5.86 6.70
C HIS A 98 17.80 4.64 5.76
N PRO A 99 18.60 4.51 4.68
CA PRO A 99 18.45 3.40 3.73
C PRO A 99 18.70 2.02 4.36
N GLN A 100 19.47 1.94 5.46
CA GLN A 100 19.73 0.70 6.18
C GLN A 100 18.46 0.06 6.76
N TYR A 101 17.43 0.85 7.03
CA TYR A 101 16.16 0.31 7.54
C TYR A 101 15.29 -0.32 6.46
N VAL A 102 15.54 0.02 5.19
CA VAL A 102 14.82 -0.57 4.05
C VAL A 102 15.07 -2.07 3.98
N ALA A 103 16.32 -2.52 4.03
CA ALA A 103 16.66 -3.94 3.96
C ALA A 103 16.04 -4.76 5.11
N ASN A 104 16.02 -4.19 6.32
CA ASN A 104 15.42 -4.86 7.48
C ASN A 104 13.89 -4.95 7.36
N ARG A 105 13.26 -3.95 6.77
CA ARG A 105 11.82 -3.92 6.53
C ARG A 105 11.40 -4.93 5.47
N LEU A 106 12.12 -5.00 4.36
CA LEU A 106 11.88 -5.96 3.29
C LEU A 106 11.97 -7.41 3.76
N ALA A 107 12.90 -7.71 4.70
CA ALA A 107 13.02 -9.02 5.30
C ALA A 107 11.87 -9.36 6.26
N ALA A 108 11.23 -8.34 6.85
CA ALA A 108 10.21 -8.50 7.90
C ALA A 108 8.77 -8.46 7.39
N SER A 109 8.51 -7.99 6.17
CA SER A 109 7.14 -7.81 5.66
C SER A 109 6.95 -8.40 4.25
N PRO A 110 6.88 -9.73 4.12
CA PRO A 110 6.41 -10.35 2.87
C PRO A 110 4.89 -10.16 2.66
N HIS A 111 4.18 -9.58 3.64
CA HIS A 111 2.72 -9.59 3.74
C HIS A 111 2.02 -9.05 2.48
N ASP A 112 2.33 -7.82 2.04
CA ASP A 112 1.64 -7.21 0.90
C ASP A 112 1.93 -7.96 -0.41
N ARG A 113 3.15 -8.46 -0.57
CA ARG A 113 3.53 -9.33 -1.69
C ARG A 113 2.76 -10.64 -1.67
N ASP A 114 2.70 -11.31 -0.54
CA ASP A 114 2.04 -12.60 -0.40
C ASP A 114 0.53 -12.44 -0.55
N MET A 115 -0.03 -11.33 -0.06
CA MET A 115 -1.41 -10.93 -0.31
C MET A 115 -1.67 -10.68 -1.80
N ALA A 116 -0.78 -9.97 -2.48
CA ALA A 116 -0.88 -9.74 -3.92
C ALA A 116 -0.94 -11.06 -4.68
N ILE A 117 -0.02 -11.98 -4.38
CA ILE A 117 0.06 -13.28 -5.03
C ILE A 117 -1.24 -14.08 -4.79
N ALA A 118 -1.69 -14.17 -3.54
CA ALA A 118 -2.90 -14.91 -3.19
C ALA A 118 -4.17 -14.33 -3.83
N ALA A 119 -4.32 -13.02 -3.79
CA ALA A 119 -5.46 -12.32 -4.37
C ALA A 119 -5.51 -12.47 -5.90
N LEU A 120 -4.37 -12.34 -6.57
CA LEU A 120 -4.29 -12.44 -8.03
C LEU A 120 -4.45 -13.88 -8.51
N ALA A 121 -3.95 -14.87 -7.77
CA ALA A 121 -4.14 -16.28 -8.07
C ALA A 121 -5.63 -16.66 -8.12
N SER A 122 -6.47 -16.07 -7.28
CA SER A 122 -7.93 -16.29 -7.31
C SER A 122 -8.60 -15.78 -8.59
N SER A 123 -7.93 -14.90 -9.33
CA SER A 123 -8.36 -14.34 -10.61
C SER A 123 -7.65 -15.00 -11.80
N ASN A 124 -6.98 -16.14 -11.60
CA ASN A 124 -6.14 -16.80 -12.60
C ASN A 124 -5.03 -15.89 -13.17
N TYR A 125 -4.51 -14.99 -12.36
CA TYR A 125 -3.40 -14.12 -12.73
C TYR A 125 -2.16 -14.51 -11.93
N THR A 126 -1.09 -14.92 -12.62
CA THR A 126 0.12 -15.45 -12.01
C THR A 126 1.14 -14.35 -11.75
N VAL A 127 1.78 -14.38 -10.58
CA VAL A 127 2.92 -13.52 -10.25
C VAL A 127 4.15 -14.41 -10.03
N THR A 128 5.19 -14.26 -10.87
CA THR A 128 6.46 -14.99 -10.72
C THR A 128 7.42 -14.22 -9.81
N LEU A 129 8.15 -14.93 -8.97
CA LEU A 129 9.09 -14.36 -7.98
C LEU A 129 10.56 -14.48 -8.38
N ASP A 130 10.86 -15.36 -9.31
CA ASP A 130 12.23 -15.69 -9.74
C ASP A 130 12.82 -14.70 -10.76
N GLY A 131 12.08 -13.64 -11.08
CA GLY A 131 12.48 -12.63 -12.07
C GLY A 131 12.17 -13.03 -13.51
N THR A 132 11.61 -14.22 -13.75
CA THR A 132 11.19 -14.64 -15.09
C THR A 132 9.93 -13.86 -15.49
N GLU A 133 9.96 -13.22 -16.66
CA GLU A 133 8.79 -12.56 -17.20
C GLU A 133 7.73 -13.59 -17.62
N HIS A 134 6.49 -13.28 -17.36
CA HIS A 134 5.37 -14.12 -17.80
C HIS A 134 5.16 -13.96 -19.31
N GLU A 135 4.93 -15.06 -20.02
CA GLU A 135 4.79 -15.06 -21.49
C GLU A 135 3.60 -14.23 -21.98
N ASP A 136 2.49 -14.28 -21.24
CA ASP A 136 1.29 -13.52 -21.55
C ASP A 136 0.96 -12.49 -20.44
N PRO A 137 1.15 -11.18 -20.71
CA PRO A 137 0.84 -10.13 -19.74
C PRO A 137 -0.64 -10.05 -19.30
N ALA A 138 -1.55 -10.70 -20.05
CA ALA A 138 -2.97 -10.74 -19.69
C ALA A 138 -3.25 -11.74 -18.57
N THR A 139 -2.39 -12.73 -18.40
CA THR A 139 -2.55 -13.84 -17.44
C THR A 139 -1.47 -13.87 -16.36
N GLY A 140 -0.45 -12.99 -16.43
CA GLY A 140 0.58 -12.93 -15.43
C GLY A 140 1.63 -11.84 -15.60
N THR A 141 2.51 -11.75 -14.60
CA THR A 141 3.63 -10.78 -14.57
C THR A 141 4.73 -11.27 -13.63
N SER A 142 5.92 -10.67 -13.70
CA SER A 142 6.94 -10.86 -12.68
C SER A 142 6.78 -9.85 -11.53
N TRP A 143 7.14 -10.26 -10.30
CA TRP A 143 7.17 -9.33 -9.17
C TRP A 143 8.16 -8.18 -9.39
N ALA A 144 9.27 -8.42 -10.08
CA ALA A 144 10.23 -7.39 -10.45
C ALA A 144 9.58 -6.27 -11.29
N ARG A 145 8.73 -6.65 -12.25
CA ARG A 145 7.98 -5.69 -13.08
C ARG A 145 6.93 -4.93 -12.26
N VAL A 146 6.25 -5.61 -11.33
CA VAL A 146 5.31 -4.97 -10.40
C VAL A 146 6.03 -3.91 -9.56
N MET A 147 7.17 -4.24 -8.96
CA MET A 147 7.96 -3.30 -8.14
C MET A 147 8.46 -2.12 -8.96
N ALA A 148 8.96 -2.34 -10.19
CA ALA A 148 9.38 -1.25 -11.07
C ALA A 148 8.22 -0.29 -11.40
N ALA A 149 7.03 -0.83 -11.66
CA ALA A 149 5.82 -0.04 -11.89
C ALA A 149 5.37 0.72 -10.64
N ALA A 150 5.48 0.11 -9.45
CA ALA A 150 5.19 0.75 -8.18
C ALA A 150 6.16 1.90 -7.87
N ASP A 151 7.47 1.69 -8.06
CA ASP A 151 8.49 2.74 -7.91
C ASP A 151 8.21 3.94 -8.85
N GLN A 152 7.80 3.66 -10.09
CA GLN A 152 7.42 4.70 -11.06
C GLN A 152 6.15 5.44 -10.63
N ALA A 153 5.08 4.72 -10.26
CA ALA A 153 3.82 5.31 -9.83
C ALA A 153 3.99 6.17 -8.57
N VAL A 154 4.72 5.67 -7.57
CA VAL A 154 5.09 6.41 -6.36
C VAL A 154 5.91 7.66 -6.70
N SER A 155 6.84 7.56 -7.65
CA SER A 155 7.62 8.72 -8.07
C SER A 155 6.76 9.83 -8.69
N GLN A 156 5.77 9.45 -9.50
CA GLN A 156 4.85 10.39 -10.15
C GLN A 156 3.86 11.04 -9.17
N ALA A 157 3.44 10.31 -8.13
CA ALA A 157 2.47 10.76 -7.13
C ALA A 157 3.13 11.17 -5.80
N TRP A 158 4.44 11.47 -5.79
CA TRP A 158 5.17 11.67 -4.55
C TRP A 158 4.65 12.82 -3.69
N ASP A 159 4.26 13.92 -4.30
CA ASP A 159 3.73 15.08 -3.57
C ASP A 159 2.41 14.72 -2.89
N GLN A 160 1.51 13.99 -3.57
CA GLN A 160 0.24 13.52 -3.00
C GLN A 160 0.46 12.50 -1.88
N ILE A 161 1.44 11.61 -2.03
CA ILE A 161 1.81 10.65 -0.98
C ILE A 161 2.36 11.40 0.23
N THR A 162 3.24 12.36 0.04
CA THR A 162 3.85 13.15 1.11
C THR A 162 2.80 13.90 1.91
N VAL A 163 1.95 14.68 1.25
CA VAL A 163 0.90 15.46 1.95
C VAL A 163 -0.10 14.55 2.66
N THR A 164 -0.39 13.37 2.10
CA THR A 164 -1.27 12.37 2.74
C THR A 164 -0.62 11.78 3.99
N ALA A 165 0.66 11.39 3.93
CA ALA A 165 1.39 10.84 5.07
C ALA A 165 1.52 11.85 6.21
N GLU A 166 1.88 13.09 5.91
CA GLU A 166 2.01 14.17 6.89
C GLU A 166 0.66 14.50 7.53
N ALA A 167 -0.42 14.60 6.74
CA ALA A 167 -1.77 14.81 7.26
C ALA A 167 -2.25 13.65 8.14
N LEU A 168 -1.92 12.39 7.76
CA LEU A 168 -2.25 11.21 8.55
C LEU A 168 -1.56 11.24 9.92
N ILE A 169 -0.28 11.63 9.98
CA ILE A 169 0.47 11.77 11.24
C ILE A 169 -0.16 12.84 12.13
N ALA A 170 -0.58 13.97 11.54
CA ALA A 170 -1.17 15.09 12.23
C ALA A 170 -2.65 14.87 12.61
N ALA A 171 -3.34 13.94 11.95
CA ALA A 171 -4.76 13.70 12.16
C ALA A 171 -5.06 13.17 13.57
N PRO A 172 -6.21 13.55 14.19
CA PRO A 172 -6.67 12.93 15.43
C PRO A 172 -6.73 11.40 15.28
N ARG A 173 -6.17 10.69 16.24
CA ARG A 173 -6.04 9.20 16.21
C ARG A 173 -5.25 8.65 15.03
N ARG A 174 -4.55 9.49 14.24
CA ARG A 174 -3.85 9.10 13.01
C ARG A 174 -4.74 8.29 12.07
N GLU A 175 -5.92 8.85 11.80
CA GLU A 175 -6.92 8.23 10.95
C GLU A 175 -7.51 9.26 9.99
N MET A 176 -7.70 8.88 8.72
CA MET A 176 -8.31 9.69 7.66
C MET A 176 -9.30 8.85 6.86
N THR A 177 -10.37 9.48 6.41
CA THR A 177 -11.33 8.90 5.45
C THR A 177 -10.85 9.09 4.02
N GLY A 178 -11.36 8.26 3.10
CA GLY A 178 -11.08 8.44 1.67
C GLY A 178 -11.54 9.79 1.12
N ALA A 179 -12.59 10.37 1.69
CA ALA A 179 -13.03 11.73 1.32
C ALA A 179 -12.00 12.80 1.70
N GLN A 180 -11.40 12.71 2.89
CA GLN A 180 -10.35 13.64 3.33
C GLN A 180 -9.09 13.51 2.47
N VAL A 181 -8.70 12.27 2.10
CA VAL A 181 -7.57 12.05 1.18
C VAL A 181 -7.88 12.62 -0.20
N ALA A 182 -9.09 12.42 -0.72
CA ALA A 182 -9.51 12.98 -2.01
C ALA A 182 -9.48 14.52 -2.03
N GLU A 183 -9.97 15.16 -0.97
CA GLU A 183 -9.93 16.62 -0.81
C GLU A 183 -8.48 17.14 -0.78
N LEU A 184 -7.61 16.47 -0.03
CA LEU A 184 -6.22 16.86 0.15
C LEU A 184 -5.39 16.71 -1.15
N THR A 185 -5.62 15.63 -1.89
CA THR A 185 -4.79 15.25 -3.05
C THR A 185 -5.37 15.70 -4.40
N GLY A 186 -6.66 16.03 -4.44
CA GLY A 186 -7.39 16.24 -5.69
C GLY A 186 -7.69 14.96 -6.47
N ILE A 187 -7.32 13.78 -5.94
CA ILE A 187 -7.58 12.50 -6.58
C ILE A 187 -9.00 12.04 -6.23
N ARG A 188 -9.78 11.66 -7.24
CA ARG A 188 -11.14 11.17 -7.01
C ARG A 188 -11.11 9.85 -6.21
N ASN A 189 -11.96 9.75 -5.20
CA ASN A 189 -12.14 8.53 -4.43
C ASN A 189 -13.15 7.60 -5.13
N GLY A 190 -12.64 6.62 -5.86
CA GLY A 190 -13.42 5.66 -6.64
C GLY A 190 -13.72 6.10 -8.09
N LEU A 191 -14.16 5.13 -8.90
CA LEU A 191 -14.61 5.39 -10.26
C LEU A 191 -15.90 6.23 -10.26
N PRO A 192 -16.13 7.05 -11.28
CA PRO A 192 -17.43 7.70 -11.45
C PRO A 192 -18.52 6.61 -11.52
N ALA A 193 -19.68 6.88 -10.91
CA ALA A 193 -20.84 6.02 -11.11
C ALA A 193 -21.08 5.84 -12.63
N PRO A 194 -21.40 4.61 -13.10
CA PRO A 194 -21.76 4.43 -14.49
C PRO A 194 -22.90 5.39 -14.83
N ALA A 195 -22.74 6.12 -15.94
CA ALA A 195 -23.81 6.99 -16.42
C ALA A 195 -25.05 6.11 -16.57
N THR A 196 -26.10 6.45 -15.83
CA THR A 196 -27.42 5.83 -16.02
C THR A 196 -27.89 6.17 -17.43
N ALA A 197 -27.92 5.15 -18.29
CA ALA A 197 -28.45 5.27 -19.64
C ALA A 197 -29.95 5.45 -19.64
#